data_5a3cf4dd2ede3dd0e86d4e5bd0b5c162
#
_entry.id   5a3cf4dd2ede3dd0e86d4e5bd0b5c162
#
_cell.length_a   1.000
_cell.length_b   1.000
_cell.length_c   1.000
_cell.angle_alpha   90.00
_cell.angle_beta   90.00
_cell.angle_gamma   90.00
#
_symmetry.space_group_name_H-M   'P 1'
#
loop_
_entity.id
_entity.type
_entity.pdbx_description
1 polymer ?
#
loop_
_entity_poly.entity_id
_entity_poly.type
_entity_poly.pdbx_seq_one_letter_code
_entity_poly.pdbx_strand_id
1 'polypeptide(L)'
;SVLTASGYGTQTDSMGFYSIRVLAADSLWFSYLGKATPKYPVKTVQNPAAFDVSIQISAIELPGVIVRKPNYRFDSLQNRREYEKAFNYRRPGLHVSTLSPGSVGAGAGVDINELINVFRFRRNRNMKFLQGWLIKEEQEKYIDYRYSKLFVRKLTGLESPELDSFMKYYRPEYGYVVMLNDAELGLY
;
A
#
# COMPACT_ATOMS: atom_id res chain seq x y z
N SER A 1 -19.67 -25.48 -0.24
CA SER A 1 -21.06 -25.26 -0.65
C SER A 1 -21.44 -26.19 -1.81
N VAL A 2 -22.68 -26.61 -1.85
CA VAL A 2 -23.29 -27.45 -2.90
C VAL A 2 -24.29 -26.59 -3.65
N LEU A 3 -24.24 -26.60 -4.97
CA LEU A 3 -25.05 -25.74 -5.84
C LEU A 3 -25.71 -26.57 -6.93
N THR A 4 -26.89 -26.14 -7.38
CA THR A 4 -27.62 -26.78 -8.50
C THR A 4 -27.78 -25.84 -9.69
N ALA A 5 -28.00 -26.37 -10.88
CA ALA A 5 -28.22 -25.56 -12.08
C ALA A 5 -29.52 -24.76 -12.04
N SER A 6 -30.52 -25.22 -11.28
CA SER A 6 -31.78 -24.50 -11.02
C SER A 6 -31.64 -23.36 -9.98
N GLY A 7 -30.43 -23.13 -9.44
CA GLY A 7 -30.13 -22.00 -8.53
C GLY A 7 -30.35 -22.31 -7.04
N TYR A 8 -30.67 -23.54 -6.66
CA TYR A 8 -30.70 -23.95 -5.27
C TYR A 8 -29.29 -24.20 -4.76
N GLY A 9 -29.01 -23.86 -3.49
CA GLY A 9 -27.72 -24.09 -2.87
C GLY A 9 -27.84 -24.39 -1.38
N THR A 10 -26.88 -25.16 -0.87
CA THR A 10 -26.74 -25.45 0.55
C THR A 10 -25.25 -25.43 0.95
N GLN A 11 -24.99 -25.32 2.25
CA GLN A 11 -23.65 -25.46 2.80
C GLN A 11 -23.52 -26.80 3.52
N THR A 12 -22.31 -27.34 3.48
CA THR A 12 -21.94 -28.50 4.29
C THR A 12 -21.68 -28.08 5.74
N ASP A 13 -21.94 -28.96 6.66
CA ASP A 13 -21.50 -28.79 8.06
C ASP A 13 -20.00 -29.06 8.24
N SER A 14 -19.50 -29.00 9.47
CA SER A 14 -18.10 -29.28 9.82
C SER A 14 -17.64 -30.71 9.53
N MET A 15 -18.58 -31.66 9.45
CA MET A 15 -18.33 -33.06 9.14
C MET A 15 -18.49 -33.38 7.64
N GLY A 16 -18.90 -32.37 6.82
CA GLY A 16 -19.11 -32.54 5.40
C GLY A 16 -20.52 -32.96 4.98
N PHE A 17 -21.44 -33.17 5.93
CA PHE A 17 -22.82 -33.53 5.59
C PHE A 17 -23.58 -32.36 4.98
N TYR A 18 -24.43 -32.69 4.02
CA TYR A 18 -25.31 -31.72 3.36
C TYR A 18 -26.64 -32.32 3.00
N SER A 19 -27.64 -31.48 2.85
CA SER A 19 -28.96 -31.87 2.36
C SER A 19 -29.44 -30.80 1.37
N ILE A 20 -29.86 -31.25 0.19
CA ILE A 20 -30.32 -30.34 -0.84
C ILE A 20 -31.46 -30.98 -1.63
N ARG A 21 -32.49 -30.18 -1.93
CA ARG A 21 -33.59 -30.62 -2.80
C ARG A 21 -33.22 -30.35 -4.24
N VAL A 22 -33.26 -31.36 -5.08
CA VAL A 22 -32.90 -31.28 -6.49
C VAL A 22 -33.98 -31.89 -7.38
N LEU A 23 -34.14 -31.35 -8.56
CA LEU A 23 -35.03 -31.93 -9.59
C LEU A 23 -34.27 -33.02 -10.35
N ALA A 24 -34.99 -34.06 -10.79
CA ALA A 24 -34.39 -35.18 -11.53
C ALA A 24 -33.66 -34.80 -12.80
N ALA A 25 -34.05 -33.68 -13.43
CA ALA A 25 -33.40 -33.16 -14.63
C ALA A 25 -32.23 -32.19 -14.34
N ASP A 26 -31.92 -31.96 -13.08
CA ASP A 26 -30.91 -30.98 -12.68
C ASP A 26 -29.49 -31.55 -12.61
N SER A 27 -28.52 -30.67 -12.44
CA SER A 27 -27.12 -31.01 -12.22
C SER A 27 -26.65 -30.30 -10.94
N LEU A 28 -25.82 -30.97 -10.16
CA LEU A 28 -25.24 -30.42 -8.96
C LEU A 28 -23.72 -30.38 -9.07
N TRP A 29 -23.10 -29.41 -8.39
CA TRP A 29 -21.64 -29.31 -8.25
C TRP A 29 -21.28 -28.78 -6.89
N PHE A 30 -20.06 -29.04 -6.49
CA PHE A 30 -19.51 -28.61 -5.23
C PHE A 30 -18.55 -27.45 -5.46
N SER A 31 -18.52 -26.48 -4.55
CA SER A 31 -17.59 -25.36 -4.60
C SER A 31 -16.92 -25.18 -3.26
N TYR A 32 -15.60 -25.08 -3.28
CA TYR A 32 -14.77 -24.81 -2.10
C TYR A 32 -13.66 -23.82 -2.47
N LEU A 33 -13.52 -22.73 -1.70
CA LEU A 33 -12.53 -21.67 -1.92
C LEU A 33 -12.51 -21.14 -3.38
N GLY A 34 -13.70 -20.93 -3.95
CA GLY A 34 -13.84 -20.42 -5.32
C GLY A 34 -13.56 -21.42 -6.45
N LYS A 35 -13.19 -22.67 -6.13
CA LYS A 35 -13.02 -23.73 -7.10
C LYS A 35 -14.24 -24.63 -7.10
N ALA A 36 -14.80 -24.86 -8.29
CA ALA A 36 -15.94 -25.72 -8.50
C ALA A 36 -15.50 -27.08 -9.05
N THR A 37 -16.18 -28.16 -8.65
CA THR A 37 -16.05 -29.48 -9.25
C THR A 37 -16.76 -29.53 -10.62
N PRO A 38 -16.55 -30.59 -11.42
CA PRO A 38 -17.41 -30.87 -12.54
C PRO A 38 -18.89 -30.99 -12.11
N LYS A 39 -19.78 -30.72 -13.05
CA LYS A 39 -21.23 -30.86 -12.82
C LYS A 39 -21.64 -32.33 -12.91
N TYR A 40 -22.34 -32.81 -11.89
CA TYR A 40 -22.87 -34.16 -11.80
C TYR A 40 -24.37 -34.13 -12.09
N PRO A 41 -24.85 -34.74 -13.20
CA PRO A 41 -26.29 -34.87 -13.45
C PRO A 41 -26.97 -35.72 -12.38
N VAL A 42 -28.06 -35.23 -11.81
CA VAL A 42 -28.78 -35.95 -10.74
C VAL A 42 -29.19 -37.35 -11.19
N LYS A 43 -29.52 -37.56 -12.45
CA LYS A 43 -29.87 -38.85 -13.05
C LYS A 43 -28.76 -39.90 -12.98
N THR A 44 -27.50 -39.50 -12.86
CA THR A 44 -26.35 -40.40 -12.78
C THR A 44 -25.98 -40.75 -11.34
N VAL A 45 -26.59 -40.11 -10.35
CA VAL A 45 -26.36 -40.40 -8.94
C VAL A 45 -27.06 -41.68 -8.56
N GLN A 46 -26.30 -42.75 -8.30
CA GLN A 46 -26.84 -44.08 -7.99
C GLN A 46 -27.49 -44.13 -6.61
N ASN A 47 -26.88 -43.40 -5.62
CA ASN A 47 -27.40 -43.34 -4.26
C ASN A 47 -27.64 -41.89 -3.83
N PRO A 48 -28.90 -41.40 -3.90
CA PRO A 48 -29.20 -40.02 -3.50
C PRO A 48 -29.05 -39.76 -2.00
N ALA A 49 -29.07 -40.80 -1.17
CA ALA A 49 -28.93 -40.66 0.28
C ALA A 49 -27.49 -40.57 0.76
N ALA A 50 -26.52 -40.98 -0.08
CA ALA A 50 -25.10 -40.94 0.25
C ALA A 50 -24.30 -40.67 -1.04
N PHE A 51 -24.25 -39.41 -1.44
CA PHE A 51 -23.47 -38.97 -2.58
C PHE A 51 -22.26 -38.17 -2.07
N ASP A 52 -21.13 -38.86 -1.96
CA ASP A 52 -19.87 -38.32 -1.46
C ASP A 52 -18.94 -37.92 -2.61
N VAL A 53 -18.42 -36.72 -2.54
CA VAL A 53 -17.48 -36.18 -3.53
C VAL A 53 -16.23 -35.66 -2.84
N SER A 54 -15.09 -36.25 -3.19
CA SER A 54 -13.79 -35.74 -2.76
C SER A 54 -13.37 -34.53 -3.58
N ILE A 55 -13.13 -33.43 -2.92
CA ILE A 55 -12.63 -32.21 -3.59
C ILE A 55 -11.13 -32.12 -3.34
N GLN A 56 -10.34 -32.40 -4.37
CA GLN A 56 -8.90 -32.24 -4.30
C GLN A 56 -8.51 -30.84 -4.76
N ILE A 57 -8.08 -30.01 -3.82
CA ILE A 57 -7.62 -28.64 -4.11
C ILE A 57 -6.12 -28.61 -3.92
N SER A 58 -5.40 -28.33 -5.00
CA SER A 58 -3.98 -27.97 -4.89
C SER A 58 -3.90 -26.67 -4.08
N ALA A 59 -3.17 -26.69 -2.99
CA ALA A 59 -2.87 -25.47 -2.25
C ALA A 59 -2.19 -24.48 -3.19
N ILE A 60 -2.68 -23.24 -3.19
CA ILE A 60 -1.97 -22.17 -3.88
C ILE A 60 -0.79 -21.81 -2.99
N GLU A 61 0.41 -22.25 -3.38
CA GLU A 61 1.63 -21.78 -2.73
C GLU A 61 1.76 -20.28 -2.99
N LEU A 62 1.70 -19.51 -1.91
CA LEU A 62 1.99 -18.09 -2.00
C LEU A 62 3.48 -17.92 -2.27
N PRO A 63 3.88 -17.06 -3.23
CA PRO A 63 5.27 -16.79 -3.45
C PRO A 63 5.93 -16.30 -2.16
N GLY A 64 7.06 -16.89 -1.80
CA GLY A 64 7.79 -16.52 -0.60
C GLY A 64 8.16 -15.04 -0.61
N VAL A 65 7.75 -14.32 0.42
CA VAL A 65 8.13 -12.91 0.60
C VAL A 65 9.54 -12.87 1.18
N ILE A 66 10.50 -12.47 0.36
CA ILE A 66 11.86 -12.23 0.81
C ILE A 66 11.92 -10.87 1.49
N VAL A 67 11.96 -10.85 2.81
CA VAL A 67 12.20 -9.63 3.58
C VAL A 67 13.67 -9.25 3.46
N ARG A 68 13.97 -8.23 2.66
CA ARG A 68 15.30 -7.64 2.56
C ARG A 68 15.43 -6.52 3.60
N LYS A 69 16.67 -6.28 4.05
CA LYS A 69 16.94 -5.09 4.88
C LYS A 69 16.53 -3.83 4.11
N PRO A 70 15.82 -2.90 4.75
CA PRO A 70 15.43 -1.64 4.10
C PRO A 70 16.68 -0.93 3.59
N ASN A 71 16.68 -0.58 2.33
CA ASN A 71 17.73 0.26 1.74
C ASN A 71 17.20 1.69 1.64
N TYR A 72 17.48 2.50 2.65
CA TYR A 72 17.04 3.88 2.72
C TYR A 72 17.25 4.66 1.41
N ARG A 73 18.42 4.52 0.77
CA ARG A 73 18.72 5.24 -0.47
C ARG A 73 17.81 4.83 -1.61
N PHE A 74 17.56 3.53 -1.75
CA PHE A 74 16.67 3.03 -2.79
C PHE A 74 15.22 3.45 -2.51
N ASP A 75 14.78 3.29 -1.28
CA ASP A 75 13.41 3.61 -0.85
C ASP A 75 13.13 5.12 -0.98
N SER A 76 14.09 5.98 -0.60
CA SER A 76 13.98 7.44 -0.77
C SER A 76 13.89 7.84 -2.23
N LEU A 77 14.73 7.26 -3.10
CA LEU A 77 14.68 7.53 -4.54
C LEU A 77 13.38 7.06 -5.19
N GLN A 78 12.88 5.89 -4.78
CA GLN A 78 11.60 5.38 -5.26
C GLN A 78 10.46 6.28 -4.81
N ASN A 79 10.40 6.64 -3.53
CA ASN A 79 9.39 7.54 -2.98
C ASN A 79 9.39 8.91 -3.69
N ARG A 80 10.57 9.49 -3.96
CA ARG A 80 10.70 10.74 -4.72
C ARG A 80 10.21 10.62 -6.16
N ARG A 81 10.36 9.45 -6.81
CA ARG A 81 9.82 9.19 -8.16
C ARG A 81 8.30 9.05 -8.13
N GLU A 82 7.78 8.27 -7.19
CA GLU A 82 6.33 8.04 -7.06
C GLU A 82 5.56 9.33 -6.76
N TYR A 83 6.12 10.18 -5.91
CA TYR A 83 5.52 11.45 -5.49
C TYR A 83 6.18 12.68 -6.11
N GLU A 84 6.80 12.54 -7.28
CA GLU A 84 7.55 13.62 -7.95
C GLU A 84 6.74 14.92 -8.06
N LYS A 85 5.46 14.82 -8.44
CA LYS A 85 4.56 15.98 -8.55
C LYS A 85 4.33 16.70 -7.22
N ALA A 86 4.40 15.99 -6.11
CA ALA A 86 4.24 16.56 -4.79
C ALA A 86 5.57 17.17 -4.28
N PHE A 87 6.68 16.45 -4.43
CA PHE A 87 8.00 16.95 -4.04
C PHE A 87 8.40 18.20 -4.81
N ASN A 88 8.13 18.25 -6.12
CA ASN A 88 8.45 19.38 -6.99
C ASN A 88 7.34 20.42 -7.06
N TYR A 89 6.32 20.33 -6.19
CA TYR A 89 5.20 21.25 -6.20
C TYR A 89 5.66 22.68 -5.92
N ARG A 90 5.38 23.59 -6.86
CA ARG A 90 5.52 25.02 -6.71
C ARG A 90 4.12 25.66 -6.74
N ARG A 91 3.88 26.55 -5.80
CA ARG A 91 2.60 27.28 -5.78
C ARG A 91 2.49 28.11 -7.07
N PRO A 92 1.38 27.98 -7.80
CA PRO A 92 1.14 28.82 -8.97
C PRO A 92 1.19 30.29 -8.58
N GLY A 93 1.98 31.09 -9.31
CA GLY A 93 2.03 32.52 -9.21
C GLY A 93 1.41 33.15 -10.47
N LEU A 94 1.02 34.41 -10.39
CA LEU A 94 0.63 35.16 -11.57
C LEU A 94 1.89 35.62 -12.30
N HIS A 95 2.18 35.03 -13.44
CA HIS A 95 3.21 35.53 -14.35
C HIS A 95 2.52 36.46 -15.36
N VAL A 96 2.75 37.74 -15.21
CA VAL A 96 2.39 38.73 -16.23
C VAL A 96 3.54 38.76 -17.24
N SER A 97 3.36 38.13 -18.40
CA SER A 97 4.33 38.26 -19.50
C SER A 97 4.21 39.66 -20.07
N THR A 98 5.15 40.51 -19.72
CA THR A 98 5.35 41.76 -20.44
C THR A 98 5.92 41.42 -21.82
N LEU A 99 5.19 41.73 -22.88
CA LEU A 99 5.67 41.64 -24.25
C LEU A 99 6.89 42.51 -24.41
N SER A 100 7.91 41.98 -25.09
CA SER A 100 9.14 42.70 -25.42
C SER A 100 8.84 44.08 -26.05
N PRO A 101 9.60 45.11 -25.71
CA PRO A 101 9.43 46.43 -26.32
C PRO A 101 9.71 46.32 -27.83
N GLY A 102 8.66 46.42 -28.65
CA GLY A 102 8.78 46.36 -30.13
C GLY A 102 7.62 45.65 -30.83
N SER A 103 6.71 44.97 -30.15
CA SER A 103 5.52 44.46 -30.79
C SER A 103 4.35 45.46 -30.61
N VAL A 104 3.79 45.87 -31.72
CA VAL A 104 2.62 46.76 -31.81
C VAL A 104 1.38 46.00 -31.26
N GLY A 105 1.09 46.28 -29.99
CA GLY A 105 -0.04 45.69 -29.29
C GLY A 105 0.24 45.57 -27.80
N ALA A 106 -0.01 46.62 -27.03
CA ALA A 106 0.10 46.59 -25.56
C ALA A 106 -1.04 45.71 -24.99
N GLY A 107 -0.77 44.42 -24.89
CA GLY A 107 -1.66 43.48 -24.25
C GLY A 107 -0.91 42.72 -23.16
N ALA A 108 -1.22 42.95 -21.89
CA ALA A 108 -0.79 42.07 -20.81
C ALA A 108 -1.58 40.78 -20.95
N GLY A 109 -0.99 39.73 -21.52
CA GLY A 109 -1.57 38.41 -21.62
C GLY A 109 -1.47 37.70 -20.27
N VAL A 110 -2.58 37.56 -19.56
CA VAL A 110 -2.68 36.66 -18.41
C VAL A 110 -3.21 35.32 -18.92
N ASP A 111 -2.43 34.25 -18.73
CA ASP A 111 -2.89 32.90 -19.08
C ASP A 111 -4.06 32.53 -18.17
N ILE A 112 -5.22 32.29 -18.78
CA ILE A 112 -6.46 31.92 -18.07
C ILE A 112 -6.25 30.62 -17.26
N ASN A 113 -5.43 29.70 -17.74
CA ASN A 113 -5.12 28.47 -17.01
C ASN A 113 -4.28 28.74 -15.74
N GLU A 114 -3.33 29.69 -15.82
CA GLU A 114 -2.59 30.14 -14.63
C GLU A 114 -3.51 30.82 -13.63
N LEU A 115 -4.42 31.67 -14.11
CA LEU A 115 -5.43 32.32 -13.27
C LEU A 115 -6.30 31.28 -12.55
N ILE A 116 -6.85 30.30 -13.27
CA ILE A 116 -7.64 29.20 -12.68
C ILE A 116 -6.82 28.42 -11.64
N ASN A 117 -5.54 28.13 -11.92
CA ASN A 117 -4.68 27.38 -10.99
C ASN A 117 -4.37 28.19 -9.72
N VAL A 118 -4.22 29.51 -9.80
CA VAL A 118 -4.04 30.38 -8.62
C VAL A 118 -5.27 30.34 -7.72
N PHE A 119 -6.49 30.36 -8.30
CA PHE A 119 -7.75 30.34 -7.53
C PHE A 119 -8.12 28.96 -6.96
N ARG A 120 -7.41 27.89 -7.29
CA ARG A 120 -7.60 26.57 -6.67
C ARG A 120 -6.97 26.47 -5.27
N PHE A 121 -7.30 27.39 -4.38
CA PHE A 121 -6.71 27.53 -3.05
C PHE A 121 -6.71 26.23 -2.23
N ARG A 122 -7.80 25.47 -2.24
CA ARG A 122 -7.92 24.22 -1.50
C ARG A 122 -6.93 23.17 -2.00
N ARG A 123 -6.82 23.01 -3.33
CA ARG A 123 -5.87 22.09 -3.97
C ARG A 123 -4.43 22.49 -3.66
N ASN A 124 -4.12 23.77 -3.80
CA ASN A 124 -2.78 24.30 -3.58
C ASN A 124 -2.34 24.13 -2.13
N ARG A 125 -3.26 24.35 -1.17
CA ARG A 125 -3.00 24.12 0.25
C ARG A 125 -2.75 22.65 0.55
N ASN A 126 -3.56 21.75 -0.01
CA ASN A 126 -3.39 20.31 0.19
C ASN A 126 -2.08 19.79 -0.42
N MET A 127 -1.69 20.27 -1.60
CA MET A 127 -0.42 19.91 -2.23
C MET A 127 0.79 20.39 -1.42
N LYS A 128 0.72 21.62 -0.88
CA LYS A 128 1.78 22.14 0.00
C LYS A 128 1.88 21.36 1.31
N PHE A 129 0.73 20.98 1.88
CA PHE A 129 0.68 20.15 3.07
C PHE A 129 1.28 18.75 2.81
N LEU A 130 0.91 18.12 1.70
CA LEU A 130 1.44 16.82 1.29
C LEU A 130 2.96 16.90 1.06
N GLN A 131 3.45 17.94 0.40
CA GLN A 131 4.89 18.16 0.20
C GLN A 131 5.63 18.25 1.55
N GLY A 132 5.13 19.06 2.47
CA GLY A 132 5.73 19.19 3.81
C GLY A 132 5.72 17.88 4.59
N TRP A 133 4.63 17.12 4.49
CA TRP A 133 4.52 15.81 5.12
C TRP A 133 5.51 14.79 4.54
N LEU A 134 5.63 14.71 3.20
CA LEU A 134 6.56 13.81 2.53
C LEU A 134 8.03 14.12 2.87
N ILE A 135 8.39 15.40 2.92
CA ILE A 135 9.74 15.82 3.31
C ILE A 135 10.01 15.41 4.77
N LYS A 136 9.05 15.64 5.66
CA LYS A 136 9.19 15.26 7.06
C LYS A 136 9.31 13.73 7.21
N GLU A 137 8.50 12.96 6.51
CA GLU A 137 8.57 11.49 6.52
C GLU A 137 9.93 10.98 6.01
N GLU A 138 10.47 11.58 4.96
CA GLU A 138 11.81 11.25 4.46
C GLU A 138 12.90 11.53 5.50
N GLN A 139 12.80 12.65 6.22
CA GLN A 139 13.72 13.01 7.31
C GLN A 139 13.61 12.01 8.48
N GLU A 140 12.40 11.63 8.88
CA GLU A 140 12.17 10.64 9.94
C GLU A 140 12.75 9.27 9.56
N LYS A 141 12.52 8.81 8.33
CA LYS A 141 13.10 7.57 7.81
C LYS A 141 14.63 7.60 7.78
N TYR A 142 15.23 8.78 7.51
CA TYR A 142 16.67 8.94 7.56
C TYR A 142 17.21 8.83 8.99
N ILE A 143 16.52 9.42 9.96
CA ILE A 143 16.87 9.28 11.38
C ILE A 143 16.81 7.81 11.78
N ASP A 144 15.71 7.10 11.45
CA ASP A 144 15.54 5.68 11.78
C ASP A 144 16.59 4.78 11.13
N TYR A 145 17.05 5.15 9.95
CA TYR A 145 18.12 4.42 9.26
C TYR A 145 19.46 4.59 9.97
N ARG A 146 19.85 5.83 10.31
CA ARG A 146 21.13 6.14 10.97
C ARG A 146 21.10 5.74 12.46
N TYR A 147 20.04 6.12 13.18
CA TYR A 147 19.81 5.83 14.60
C TYR A 147 18.96 4.56 14.75
N SER A 148 19.48 3.46 14.19
CA SER A 148 18.76 2.18 14.18
C SER A 148 18.87 1.46 15.53
N LYS A 149 17.86 0.63 15.84
CA LYS A 149 17.83 -0.18 17.08
C LYS A 149 19.10 -1.06 17.24
N LEU A 150 19.62 -1.58 16.14
CA LEU A 150 20.87 -2.36 16.14
C LEU A 150 22.09 -1.51 16.48
N PHE A 151 22.13 -0.27 15.96
CA PHE A 151 23.21 0.67 16.23
C PHE A 151 23.24 1.05 17.72
N VAL A 152 22.11 1.48 18.27
CA VAL A 152 21.99 1.88 19.66
C VAL A 152 22.28 0.72 20.61
N ARG A 153 21.75 -0.49 20.33
CA ARG A 153 22.03 -1.68 21.14
C ARG A 153 23.52 -2.03 21.18
N LYS A 154 24.23 -1.87 20.07
CA LYS A 154 25.68 -2.12 20.02
C LYS A 154 26.47 -1.16 20.89
N LEU A 155 26.00 0.09 21.02
CA LEU A 155 26.70 1.13 21.79
C LEU A 155 26.39 1.05 23.27
N THR A 156 25.12 0.86 23.62
CA THR A 156 24.65 0.94 25.01
C THR A 156 24.60 -0.41 25.72
N GLY A 157 24.51 -1.51 24.95
CA GLY A 157 24.28 -2.86 25.52
C GLY A 157 22.86 -3.07 26.07
N LEU A 158 21.96 -2.10 25.91
CA LEU A 158 20.59 -2.18 26.41
C LEU A 158 19.74 -3.19 25.61
N GLU A 159 18.78 -3.80 26.30
CA GLU A 159 17.77 -4.69 25.70
C GLU A 159 16.36 -4.12 25.86
N SER A 160 15.39 -4.64 25.07
CA SER A 160 13.98 -4.26 25.25
C SER A 160 13.47 -4.73 26.61
N PRO A 161 12.65 -3.91 27.33
CA PRO A 161 12.01 -2.65 26.93
C PRO A 161 12.83 -1.38 27.17
N GLU A 162 13.96 -1.46 27.86
CA GLU A 162 14.78 -0.30 28.23
C GLU A 162 15.34 0.42 27.00
N LEU A 163 15.81 -0.34 26.03
CA LEU A 163 16.29 0.17 24.74
C LEU A 163 15.23 1.01 24.02
N ASP A 164 13.99 0.56 24.01
CA ASP A 164 12.90 1.27 23.33
C ASP A 164 12.58 2.60 24.02
N SER A 165 12.64 2.61 25.35
CA SER A 165 12.47 3.84 26.16
C SER A 165 13.61 4.81 25.92
N PHE A 166 14.85 4.31 25.91
CA PHE A 166 16.05 5.09 25.62
C PHE A 166 15.98 5.74 24.24
N MET A 167 15.70 4.95 23.21
CA MET A 167 15.60 5.45 21.82
C MET A 167 14.52 6.51 21.64
N LYS A 168 13.41 6.39 22.38
CA LYS A 168 12.33 7.38 22.35
C LYS A 168 12.74 8.69 23.02
N TYR A 169 13.45 8.62 24.14
CA TYR A 169 13.84 9.78 24.92
C TYR A 169 15.01 10.54 24.29
N TYR A 170 15.99 9.82 23.77
CA TYR A 170 17.21 10.38 23.17
C TYR A 170 17.20 10.34 21.63
N ARG A 171 16.01 10.48 21.01
CA ARG A 171 15.89 10.55 19.56
C ARG A 171 16.53 11.83 19.03
N PRO A 172 17.58 11.76 18.20
CA PRO A 172 18.24 12.94 17.67
C PRO A 172 17.38 13.66 16.62
N GLU A 173 17.56 14.97 16.50
CA GLU A 173 16.96 15.74 15.40
C GLU A 173 17.67 15.50 14.07
N TYR A 174 16.92 15.64 12.97
CA TYR A 174 17.43 15.42 11.61
C TYR A 174 18.71 16.22 11.30
N GLY A 175 18.78 17.48 11.76
CA GLY A 175 19.93 18.36 11.55
C GLY A 175 21.24 17.78 12.11
N TYR A 176 21.19 17.22 13.32
CA TYR A 176 22.35 16.57 13.93
C TYR A 176 22.74 15.29 13.20
N VAL A 177 21.74 14.44 12.86
CA VAL A 177 21.99 13.16 12.18
C VAL A 177 22.63 13.35 10.82
N VAL A 178 22.34 14.44 10.12
CA VAL A 178 22.96 14.75 8.82
C VAL A 178 24.41 15.20 8.96
N MET A 179 24.73 15.98 10.00
CA MET A 179 26.05 16.56 10.21
C MET A 179 27.06 15.58 10.80
N LEU A 180 26.60 14.70 11.69
CA LEU A 180 27.46 13.78 12.42
C LEU A 180 27.77 12.51 11.60
N ASN A 181 29.01 12.05 11.68
CA ASN A 181 29.36 10.72 11.19
C ASN A 181 28.91 9.63 12.19
N ASP A 182 29.07 8.35 11.86
CA ASP A 182 28.58 7.23 12.69
C ASP A 182 29.30 7.16 14.07
N ALA A 183 30.55 7.52 14.13
CA ALA A 183 31.30 7.57 15.38
C ALA A 183 30.86 8.74 16.27
N GLU A 184 30.68 9.91 15.70
CA GLU A 184 30.17 11.09 16.41
C GLU A 184 28.73 10.91 16.87
N LEU A 185 27.89 10.27 16.05
CA LEU A 185 26.51 9.93 16.44
C LEU A 185 26.48 8.93 17.62
N GLY A 186 27.52 8.10 17.76
CA GLY A 186 27.68 7.20 18.90
C GLY A 186 28.10 7.88 20.20
N LEU A 187 28.61 9.11 20.12
CA LEU A 187 29.00 9.93 21.28
C LEU A 187 27.90 10.91 21.71
N TYR A 188 26.87 11.05 20.91
CA TYR A 188 25.70 11.89 21.21
C TYR A 188 24.86 11.29 22.31
#